data_a01180c15fdda85666999dc22f6882ca
#
_entry.id   a01180c15fdda85666999dc22f6882ca
#
_cell.length_a   1.000
_cell.length_b   1.000
_cell.length_c   1.000
_cell.angle_alpha   90.00
_cell.angle_beta   90.00
_cell.angle_gamma   90.00
#
_symmetry.space_group_name_H-M   'P 1'
#
loop_
_entity.id
_entity.type
_entity.pdbx_description
1 polymer ?
#
loop_
_entity_poly.entity_id
_entity_poly.type
_entity_poly.pdbx_seq_one_letter_code
_entity_poly.pdbx_strand_id
1 'polypeptide(L)'
;MQVTITSVPVEIPGFKLRRKRSEGPKPILPKGAISSLNSWAEKNNFPTCKFYDIDMLYPNDDAIEKYFRDNKTDVVGFSAVVSTSYLQVKRLARIIKKVNKKTLIVCGGYLTAAANTILRKTKVDICVVGDGEIAWVGILKHMKEHLNSGKNKLDIDKLLEVKGIALLDDNNNLKF
;
A
#
# COMPACT_ATOMS: atom_id res chain seq x y z
N MET A 1 -9.72 -9.10 -10.00
CA MET A 1 -8.75 -8.18 -9.34
C MET A 1 -8.48 -8.69 -7.93
N GLN A 2 -7.22 -8.92 -7.60
CA GLN A 2 -6.78 -9.33 -6.26
C GLN A 2 -6.17 -8.13 -5.51
N VAL A 3 -6.66 -7.86 -4.31
CA VAL A 3 -6.26 -6.69 -3.51
C VAL A 3 -5.71 -7.15 -2.17
N THR A 4 -4.56 -6.63 -1.78
CA THR A 4 -3.98 -6.86 -0.45
C THR A 4 -3.74 -5.53 0.24
N ILE A 5 -4.14 -5.41 1.49
CA ILE A 5 -3.75 -4.29 2.36
C ILE A 5 -2.72 -4.82 3.36
N THR A 6 -1.70 -4.06 3.65
CA THR A 6 -0.69 -4.42 4.65
C THR A 6 -0.40 -3.26 5.59
N SER A 7 -0.17 -3.61 6.85
CA SER A 7 0.43 -2.70 7.83
C SER A 7 1.94 -2.62 7.58
N VAL A 8 2.49 -1.42 7.64
CA VAL A 8 3.92 -1.20 7.45
C VAL A 8 4.61 -1.09 8.80
N PRO A 9 5.67 -1.89 9.07
CA PRO A 9 6.42 -1.81 10.31
C PRO A 9 7.01 -0.43 10.56
N VAL A 10 7.09 -0.08 11.84
CA VAL A 10 7.76 1.12 12.32
C VAL A 10 9.20 0.78 12.68
N GLU A 11 10.16 1.51 12.10
CA GLU A 11 11.56 1.44 12.51
C GLU A 11 11.92 2.64 13.36
N ILE A 12 12.40 2.39 14.58
CA ILE A 12 12.96 3.45 15.43
C ILE A 12 14.49 3.41 15.25
N PRO A 13 15.12 4.45 14.68
CA PRO A 13 16.57 4.51 14.51
C PRO A 13 17.26 4.29 15.85
N GLY A 14 18.27 3.41 15.88
CA GLY A 14 19.01 3.05 17.10
C GLY A 14 18.32 2.00 17.99
N PHE A 15 17.05 1.73 17.80
CA PHE A 15 16.33 0.63 18.41
C PHE A 15 16.29 -0.54 17.45
N LYS A 16 17.20 -1.50 17.59
CA LYS A 16 16.99 -2.83 17.02
C LYS A 16 15.83 -3.43 17.81
N LEU A 17 14.62 -3.27 17.30
CA LEU A 17 13.47 -4.08 17.69
C LEU A 17 13.77 -5.55 17.31
N ARG A 18 14.79 -6.13 17.95
CA ARG A 18 14.88 -7.58 18.07
C ARG A 18 13.71 -7.97 18.96
N ARG A 19 12.56 -8.18 18.34
CA ARG A 19 11.49 -8.92 18.99
C ARG A 19 12.04 -10.30 19.31
N LYS A 20 12.60 -10.46 20.50
CA LYS A 20 12.85 -11.78 21.06
C LYS A 20 11.49 -12.44 21.14
N ARG A 21 11.35 -13.64 20.56
CA ARG A 21 10.18 -14.52 20.68
C ARG A 21 9.72 -14.76 22.13
N SER A 22 10.48 -14.30 23.13
CA SER A 22 10.26 -14.49 24.56
C SER A 22 9.38 -13.43 25.23
N GLU A 23 9.08 -12.31 24.55
CA GLU A 23 8.10 -11.37 25.09
C GLU A 23 6.71 -11.89 24.70
N GLY A 24 5.87 -12.15 25.71
CA GLY A 24 4.53 -12.75 25.56
C GLY A 24 3.64 -12.09 24.49
N PRO A 25 2.46 -12.64 24.19
CA PRO A 25 1.64 -12.19 23.08
C PRO A 25 1.37 -10.71 23.21
N LYS A 26 1.80 -9.91 22.20
CA LYS A 26 1.44 -8.50 22.14
C LYS A 26 -0.08 -8.38 22.01
N PRO A 27 -0.72 -7.43 22.68
CA PRO A 27 -2.13 -7.18 22.48
C PRO A 27 -2.37 -6.92 20.98
N ILE A 28 -3.28 -7.68 20.39
CA ILE A 28 -3.73 -7.47 19.01
C ILE A 28 -4.60 -6.23 19.02
N LEU A 29 -4.02 -5.10 18.67
CA LEU A 29 -4.77 -3.87 18.50
C LEU A 29 -5.46 -3.88 17.14
N PRO A 30 -6.77 -3.62 17.09
CA PRO A 30 -7.50 -3.49 15.84
C PRO A 30 -6.83 -2.47 14.93
N LYS A 31 -6.56 -2.85 13.68
CA LYS A 31 -6.04 -1.93 12.65
C LYS A 31 -7.22 -1.16 12.04
N GLY A 32 -7.77 -0.18 12.76
CA GLY A 32 -9.00 0.54 12.41
C GLY A 32 -9.04 1.05 10.96
N ALA A 33 -7.95 1.63 10.47
CA ALA A 33 -7.85 2.10 9.08
C ALA A 33 -8.08 0.97 8.06
N ILE A 34 -7.53 -0.23 8.33
CA ILE A 34 -7.68 -1.38 7.41
C ILE A 34 -9.12 -1.88 7.41
N SER A 35 -9.74 -1.96 8.59
CA SER A 35 -11.16 -2.33 8.71
C SER A 35 -12.07 -1.33 8.00
N SER A 36 -11.78 -0.04 8.14
CA SER A 36 -12.53 1.04 7.47
C SER A 36 -12.41 0.92 5.94
N LEU A 37 -11.20 0.78 5.41
CA LEU A 37 -10.97 0.61 3.97
C LEU A 37 -11.69 -0.62 3.41
N ASN A 38 -11.67 -1.75 4.13
CA ASN A 38 -12.40 -2.95 3.72
C ASN A 38 -13.91 -2.72 3.72
N SER A 39 -14.47 -2.13 4.78
CA SER A 39 -15.90 -1.84 4.86
C SER A 39 -16.37 -0.92 3.73
N TRP A 40 -15.57 0.09 3.37
CA TRP A 40 -15.88 0.97 2.24
C TRP A 40 -15.77 0.25 0.89
N ALA A 41 -14.76 -0.60 0.70
CA ALA A 41 -14.63 -1.42 -0.50
C ALA A 41 -15.85 -2.33 -0.67
N GLU A 42 -16.28 -3.04 0.38
CA GLU A 42 -17.45 -3.93 0.37
C GLU A 42 -18.75 -3.17 0.07
N LYS A 43 -18.97 -2.01 0.70
CA LYS A 43 -20.11 -1.12 0.42
C LYS A 43 -20.16 -0.66 -1.04
N ASN A 44 -19.03 -0.65 -1.73
CA ASN A 44 -18.91 -0.27 -3.14
C ASN A 44 -18.77 -1.48 -4.08
N ASN A 45 -19.21 -2.66 -3.65
CA ASN A 45 -19.23 -3.91 -4.43
C ASN A 45 -17.83 -4.40 -4.86
N PHE A 46 -16.82 -4.18 -4.00
CA PHE A 46 -15.54 -4.85 -4.11
C PHE A 46 -15.49 -6.01 -3.12
N PRO A 47 -14.79 -7.11 -3.44
CA PRO A 47 -14.55 -8.18 -2.48
C PRO A 47 -13.66 -7.67 -1.34
N THR A 48 -13.79 -8.29 -0.18
CA THR A 48 -12.90 -8.04 0.97
C THR A 48 -11.45 -8.15 0.56
N CYS A 49 -10.68 -7.10 0.84
CA CYS A 49 -9.26 -7.11 0.56
C CYS A 49 -8.54 -8.08 1.52
N LYS A 50 -7.57 -8.83 1.00
CA LYS A 50 -6.71 -9.65 1.86
C LYS A 50 -5.91 -8.75 2.78
N PHE A 51 -5.81 -9.13 4.04
CA PHE A 51 -4.95 -8.42 4.99
C PHE A 51 -3.70 -9.24 5.28
N TYR A 52 -2.52 -8.65 5.02
CA TYR A 52 -1.23 -9.22 5.39
C TYR A 52 -0.55 -8.34 6.42
N ASP A 53 -0.62 -8.72 7.70
CA ASP A 53 -0.07 -7.94 8.81
C ASP A 53 1.46 -8.11 8.91
N ILE A 54 2.19 -7.39 8.07
CA ILE A 54 3.65 -7.41 8.05
C ILE A 54 4.23 -6.82 9.34
N ASP A 55 3.57 -5.84 9.94
CA ASP A 55 4.01 -5.24 11.20
C ASP A 55 3.95 -6.22 12.38
N MET A 56 2.93 -7.07 12.41
CA MET A 56 2.78 -8.08 13.45
C MET A 56 3.66 -9.31 13.20
N LEU A 57 3.64 -9.82 11.97
CA LEU A 57 4.32 -11.07 11.61
C LEU A 57 5.83 -10.90 11.44
N TYR A 58 6.28 -9.72 11.08
CA TYR A 58 7.68 -9.36 10.84
C TYR A 58 8.43 -10.36 9.94
N PRO A 59 7.88 -10.69 8.76
CA PRO A 59 8.45 -11.71 7.87
C PRO A 59 9.76 -11.23 7.25
N ASN A 60 10.64 -12.16 6.90
CA ASN A 60 11.81 -11.87 6.09
C ASN A 60 11.43 -11.59 4.61
N ASP A 61 12.40 -11.14 3.80
CA ASP A 61 12.18 -10.78 2.41
C ASP A 61 11.64 -11.95 1.58
N ASP A 62 12.16 -13.15 1.78
CA ASP A 62 11.75 -14.36 1.03
C ASP A 62 10.29 -14.73 1.32
N ALA A 63 9.86 -14.63 2.58
CA ALA A 63 8.48 -14.89 2.95
C ALA A 63 7.52 -13.85 2.33
N ILE A 64 7.94 -12.58 2.25
CA ILE A 64 7.18 -11.52 1.59
C ILE A 64 7.10 -11.79 0.08
N GLU A 65 8.22 -12.08 -0.58
CA GLU A 65 8.25 -12.44 -2.00
C GLU A 65 7.32 -13.63 -2.29
N LYS A 66 7.42 -14.68 -1.47
CA LYS A 66 6.57 -15.86 -1.60
C LYS A 66 5.09 -15.51 -1.48
N TYR A 67 4.70 -14.71 -0.47
CA TYR A 67 3.32 -14.29 -0.28
C TYR A 67 2.76 -13.60 -1.52
N PHE A 68 3.46 -12.59 -2.06
CA PHE A 68 2.98 -11.85 -3.22
C PHE A 68 3.02 -12.65 -4.52
N ARG A 69 3.91 -13.62 -4.66
CA ARG A 69 3.94 -14.57 -5.78
C ARG A 69 2.74 -15.50 -5.76
N ASP A 70 2.42 -16.06 -4.59
CA ASP A 70 1.32 -17.01 -4.43
C ASP A 70 -0.04 -16.32 -4.55
N ASN A 71 -0.17 -15.08 -4.12
CA ASN A 71 -1.43 -14.34 -4.11
C ASN A 71 -1.70 -13.49 -5.37
N LYS A 72 -0.75 -13.37 -6.31
CA LYS A 72 -0.90 -12.65 -7.61
C LYS A 72 -1.62 -11.31 -7.46
N THR A 73 -1.18 -10.49 -6.51
CA THR A 73 -1.86 -9.26 -6.11
C THR A 73 -1.77 -8.18 -7.20
N ASP A 74 -2.91 -7.60 -7.59
CA ASP A 74 -2.99 -6.50 -8.57
C ASP A 74 -2.77 -5.14 -7.90
N VAL A 75 -3.35 -4.94 -6.70
CA VAL A 75 -3.25 -3.70 -5.93
C VAL A 75 -2.80 -4.00 -4.51
N VAL A 76 -1.78 -3.28 -4.05
CA VAL A 76 -1.31 -3.35 -2.66
C VAL A 76 -1.49 -1.99 -1.98
N GLY A 77 -2.23 -1.97 -0.87
CA GLY A 77 -2.36 -0.81 0.01
C GLY A 77 -1.39 -0.88 1.19
N PHE A 78 -0.55 0.12 1.36
CA PHE A 78 0.32 0.29 2.54
C PHE A 78 -0.34 1.22 3.54
N SER A 79 -0.59 0.72 4.76
CA SER A 79 -0.94 1.56 5.91
C SER A 79 0.35 1.96 6.64
N ALA A 80 0.85 3.17 6.32
CA ALA A 80 2.10 3.72 6.85
C ALA A 80 1.82 4.91 7.77
N VAL A 81 1.70 4.64 9.08
CA VAL A 81 1.16 5.61 10.05
C VAL A 81 2.17 6.68 10.45
N VAL A 82 3.47 6.37 10.46
CA VAL A 82 4.50 7.28 10.98
C VAL A 82 5.68 7.44 10.04
N SER A 83 6.41 8.55 10.15
CA SER A 83 7.58 8.86 9.31
C SER A 83 8.68 7.79 9.37
N THR A 84 8.85 7.14 10.50
CA THR A 84 9.82 6.06 10.70
C THR A 84 9.50 4.77 9.92
N SER A 85 8.30 4.67 9.33
CA SER A 85 7.95 3.58 8.41
C SER A 85 8.56 3.73 7.00
N TYR A 86 9.20 4.86 6.67
CA TYR A 86 9.69 5.15 5.33
C TYR A 86 10.64 4.08 4.76
N LEU A 87 11.60 3.62 5.54
CA LEU A 87 12.55 2.60 5.10
C LEU A 87 11.85 1.27 4.79
N GLN A 88 10.84 0.91 5.58
CA GLN A 88 10.02 -0.28 5.33
C GLN A 88 9.14 -0.13 4.10
N VAL A 89 8.52 1.03 3.88
CA VAL A 89 7.78 1.33 2.63
C VAL A 89 8.69 1.13 1.43
N LYS A 90 9.91 1.70 1.46
CA LYS A 90 10.90 1.55 0.39
C LYS A 90 11.31 0.09 0.16
N ARG A 91 11.57 -0.66 1.23
CA ARG A 91 11.91 -2.09 1.19
C ARG A 91 10.76 -2.90 0.58
N LEU A 92 9.56 -2.78 1.12
CA LEU A 92 8.38 -3.54 0.71
C LEU A 92 8.00 -3.26 -0.75
N ALA A 93 7.98 -1.99 -1.14
CA ALA A 93 7.66 -1.60 -2.51
C ALA A 93 8.65 -2.20 -3.52
N ARG A 94 9.96 -2.26 -3.17
CA ARG A 94 10.98 -2.91 -4.01
C ARG A 94 10.72 -4.40 -4.15
N ILE A 95 10.41 -5.09 -3.05
CA ILE A 95 10.14 -6.53 -3.05
C ILE A 95 8.93 -6.84 -3.92
N ILE A 96 7.83 -6.12 -3.74
CA ILE A 96 6.59 -6.32 -4.50
C ILE A 96 6.80 -6.09 -6.00
N LYS A 97 7.47 -4.99 -6.37
CA LYS A 97 7.77 -4.70 -7.79
C LYS A 97 8.77 -5.69 -8.41
N LYS A 98 9.63 -6.34 -7.61
CA LYS A 98 10.48 -7.45 -8.07
C LYS A 98 9.64 -8.66 -8.44
N VAL A 99 8.60 -8.97 -7.67
CA VAL A 99 7.68 -10.08 -7.93
C VAL A 99 6.80 -9.79 -9.14
N ASN A 100 6.18 -8.61 -9.19
CA ASN A 100 5.34 -8.20 -10.30
C ASN A 100 5.40 -6.67 -10.49
N LYS A 101 6.03 -6.24 -11.58
CA LYS A 101 6.16 -4.81 -11.93
C LYS A 101 4.81 -4.12 -12.16
N LYS A 102 3.75 -4.87 -12.53
CA LYS A 102 2.42 -4.33 -12.82
C LYS A 102 1.57 -4.13 -11.57
N THR A 103 1.95 -4.69 -10.42
CA THR A 103 1.22 -4.46 -9.17
C THR A 103 1.20 -2.97 -8.83
N LEU A 104 -0.01 -2.40 -8.68
CA LEU A 104 -0.17 -1.01 -8.25
C LEU A 104 0.06 -0.92 -6.74
N ILE A 105 0.99 -0.05 -6.32
CA ILE A 105 1.33 0.15 -4.91
C ILE A 105 0.81 1.51 -4.46
N VAL A 106 -0.13 1.48 -3.53
CA VAL A 106 -0.78 2.65 -2.94
C VAL A 106 -0.31 2.80 -1.50
N CYS A 107 0.19 3.97 -1.12
CA CYS A 107 0.60 4.28 0.25
C CYS A 107 -0.37 5.28 0.88
N GLY A 108 -0.89 4.96 2.05
CA GLY A 108 -1.73 5.85 2.87
C GLY A 108 -1.19 5.98 4.29
N GLY A 109 -1.78 6.89 5.06
CA GLY A 109 -1.41 7.23 6.43
C GLY A 109 -0.52 8.47 6.52
N TYR A 110 -0.16 8.90 7.73
CA TYR A 110 0.55 10.17 7.95
C TYR A 110 1.90 10.30 7.24
N LEU A 111 2.54 9.17 6.90
CA LEU A 111 3.77 9.20 6.10
C LEU A 111 3.57 9.93 4.77
N THR A 112 2.36 9.92 4.20
CA THR A 112 2.06 10.52 2.89
C THR A 112 2.07 12.05 2.89
N ALA A 113 2.20 12.70 4.04
CA ALA A 113 2.55 14.12 4.11
C ALA A 113 3.87 14.41 3.34
N ALA A 114 4.75 13.41 3.20
CA ALA A 114 5.96 13.46 2.40
C ALA A 114 5.81 12.81 1.01
N ALA A 115 4.63 12.90 0.39
CA ALA A 115 4.29 12.22 -0.88
C ALA A 115 5.35 12.40 -1.97
N ASN A 116 5.86 13.63 -2.16
CA ASN A 116 6.92 13.90 -3.13
C ASN A 116 8.17 13.03 -2.92
N THR A 117 8.60 12.88 -1.66
CA THR A 117 9.76 12.05 -1.32
C THR A 117 9.46 10.56 -1.54
N ILE A 118 8.28 10.10 -1.12
CA ILE A 118 7.88 8.70 -1.28
C ILE A 118 7.85 8.31 -2.74
N LEU A 119 7.12 9.08 -3.56
CA LEU A 119 6.94 8.80 -4.98
C LEU A 119 8.28 8.83 -5.76
N ARG A 120 9.18 9.77 -5.43
CA ARG A 120 10.47 9.88 -6.13
C ARG A 120 11.54 8.92 -5.65
N LYS A 121 11.50 8.49 -4.39
CA LYS A 121 12.60 7.73 -3.76
C LYS A 121 12.24 6.29 -3.45
N THR A 122 11.01 5.87 -3.74
CA THR A 122 10.54 4.49 -3.54
C THR A 122 9.94 3.93 -4.85
N LYS A 123 9.28 2.78 -4.77
CA LYS A 123 8.52 2.18 -5.87
C LYS A 123 7.02 2.24 -5.63
N VAL A 124 6.58 3.15 -4.78
CA VAL A 124 5.16 3.48 -4.60
C VAL A 124 4.66 4.24 -5.82
N ASP A 125 3.49 3.88 -6.31
CA ASP A 125 2.89 4.49 -7.50
C ASP A 125 1.94 5.65 -7.13
N ILE A 126 1.19 5.50 -6.02
CA ILE A 126 0.20 6.50 -5.57
C ILE A 126 0.35 6.71 -4.06
N CYS A 127 0.30 7.96 -3.63
CA CYS A 127 0.09 8.34 -2.23
C CYS A 127 -1.35 8.82 -2.03
N VAL A 128 -2.01 8.36 -0.96
CA VAL A 128 -3.31 8.87 -0.52
C VAL A 128 -3.07 9.84 0.63
N VAL A 129 -3.46 11.10 0.43
CA VAL A 129 -3.26 12.20 1.38
C VAL A 129 -4.59 12.55 2.02
N GLY A 130 -4.71 12.41 3.34
CA GLY A 130 -5.95 12.60 4.08
C GLY A 130 -6.72 11.29 4.28
N ASP A 131 -8.06 11.37 4.32
CA ASP A 131 -8.93 10.22 4.53
C ASP A 131 -8.89 9.26 3.33
N GLY A 132 -8.66 7.99 3.63
CA GLY A 132 -8.33 6.99 2.62
C GLY A 132 -9.52 6.34 1.94
N GLU A 133 -10.69 6.33 2.56
CA GLU A 133 -11.80 5.47 2.16
C GLU A 133 -12.34 5.75 0.76
N ILE A 134 -12.60 7.03 0.46
CA ILE A 134 -13.13 7.46 -0.85
C ILE A 134 -12.05 7.28 -1.91
N ALA A 135 -10.82 7.72 -1.62
CA ALA A 135 -9.70 7.59 -2.54
C ALA A 135 -9.40 6.12 -2.85
N TRP A 136 -9.42 5.24 -1.85
CA TRP A 136 -9.20 3.81 -2.02
C TRP A 136 -10.20 3.20 -3.00
N VAL A 137 -11.49 3.45 -2.80
CA VAL A 137 -12.54 2.95 -3.70
C VAL A 137 -12.39 3.52 -5.10
N GLY A 138 -12.06 4.81 -5.24
CA GLY A 138 -11.78 5.43 -6.54
C GLY A 138 -10.64 4.73 -7.27
N ILE A 139 -9.51 4.48 -6.59
CA ILE A 139 -8.36 3.77 -7.15
C ILE A 139 -8.76 2.34 -7.56
N LEU A 140 -9.51 1.61 -6.74
CA LEU A 140 -9.96 0.26 -7.05
C LEU A 140 -10.86 0.22 -8.29
N LYS A 141 -11.76 1.21 -8.46
CA LYS A 141 -12.61 1.35 -9.65
C LYS A 141 -11.76 1.52 -10.91
N HIS A 142 -10.84 2.46 -10.91
CA HIS A 142 -9.96 2.70 -12.04
C HIS A 142 -9.07 1.49 -12.36
N MET A 143 -8.55 0.82 -11.35
CA MET A 143 -7.75 -0.39 -11.58
C MET A 143 -8.58 -1.54 -12.16
N LYS A 144 -9.83 -1.71 -11.72
CA LYS A 144 -10.76 -2.70 -12.28
C LYS A 144 -11.07 -2.42 -13.76
N GLU A 145 -11.33 -1.15 -14.10
CA GLU A 145 -11.54 -0.72 -15.49
C GLU A 145 -10.30 -0.95 -16.35
N HIS A 146 -9.12 -0.59 -15.82
CA HIS A 146 -7.84 -0.82 -16.49
C HIS A 146 -7.62 -2.30 -16.82
N LEU A 147 -7.80 -3.19 -15.84
CA LEU A 147 -7.65 -4.64 -16.05
C LEU A 147 -8.64 -5.17 -17.10
N ASN A 148 -9.88 -4.69 -17.11
CA ASN A 148 -10.91 -5.08 -18.07
C ASN A 148 -10.65 -4.52 -19.48
N SER A 149 -9.97 -3.38 -19.59
CA SER A 149 -9.69 -2.74 -20.89
C SER A 149 -8.57 -3.42 -21.68
N GLY A 150 -7.78 -4.26 -21.04
CA GLY A 150 -6.59 -4.89 -21.64
C GLY A 150 -5.45 -3.91 -22.01
N LYS A 151 -5.55 -2.63 -21.62
CA LYS A 151 -4.51 -1.63 -21.87
C LYS A 151 -3.24 -1.95 -21.07
N ASN A 152 -2.09 -1.70 -21.67
CA ASN A 152 -0.81 -1.94 -20.98
C ASN A 152 -0.45 -0.87 -19.95
N LYS A 153 -1.00 0.35 -20.06
CA LYS A 153 -0.69 1.48 -19.20
C LYS A 153 -1.93 1.99 -18.51
N LEU A 154 -1.80 2.28 -17.22
CA LEU A 154 -2.84 2.90 -16.42
C LEU A 154 -3.07 4.35 -16.89
N ASP A 155 -4.33 4.74 -16.94
CA ASP A 155 -4.74 6.08 -17.36
C ASP A 155 -4.55 7.06 -16.18
N ILE A 156 -3.48 7.84 -16.23
CA ILE A 156 -3.10 8.77 -15.16
C ILE A 156 -4.12 9.92 -15.05
N ASP A 157 -4.62 10.42 -16.16
CA ASP A 157 -5.56 11.55 -16.17
C ASP A 157 -6.87 11.15 -15.47
N LYS A 158 -7.36 9.95 -15.74
CA LYS A 158 -8.51 9.40 -15.01
C LYS A 158 -8.24 9.17 -13.53
N LEU A 159 -7.04 8.70 -13.18
CA LEU A 159 -6.68 8.56 -11.77
C LEU A 159 -6.69 9.89 -11.04
N LEU A 160 -6.29 10.98 -11.68
CA LEU A 160 -6.29 12.32 -11.10
C LEU A 160 -7.71 12.87 -10.84
N GLU A 161 -8.77 12.25 -11.37
CA GLU A 161 -10.15 12.54 -10.97
C GLU A 161 -10.46 12.07 -9.54
N VAL A 162 -9.65 11.15 -8.98
CA VAL A 162 -9.78 10.68 -7.60
C VAL A 162 -9.18 11.71 -6.66
N LYS A 163 -10.02 12.36 -5.87
CA LYS A 163 -9.59 13.35 -4.89
C LYS A 163 -8.74 12.73 -3.78
N GLY A 164 -7.77 13.48 -3.30
CA GLY A 164 -6.92 13.08 -2.17
C GLY A 164 -5.79 12.11 -2.54
N ILE A 165 -5.42 12.00 -3.82
CA ILE A 165 -4.25 11.25 -4.23
C ILE A 165 -3.13 12.16 -4.70
N ALA A 166 -1.91 11.65 -4.62
CA ALA A 166 -0.74 12.22 -5.26
C ALA A 166 0.00 11.15 -6.05
N LEU A 167 0.45 11.46 -7.24
CA LEU A 167 1.22 10.57 -8.11
C LEU A 167 2.22 11.37 -8.97
N LEU A 168 3.11 10.68 -9.67
CA LEU A 168 3.97 11.29 -10.68
C LEU A 168 3.39 11.03 -12.07
N ASP A 169 3.27 12.09 -12.90
CA ASP A 169 2.93 11.96 -14.30
C ASP A 169 4.09 11.38 -15.13
N ASP A 170 3.87 11.17 -16.42
CA ASP A 170 4.86 10.62 -17.35
C ASP A 170 6.12 11.49 -17.47
N ASN A 171 6.00 12.79 -17.22
CA ASN A 171 7.09 13.75 -17.20
C ASN A 171 7.76 13.86 -15.83
N ASN A 172 7.40 12.94 -14.90
CA ASN A 172 7.90 12.93 -13.53
C ASN A 172 7.51 14.18 -12.71
N ASN A 173 6.42 14.87 -13.07
CA ASN A 173 5.86 15.95 -12.29
C ASN A 173 4.89 15.40 -11.24
N LEU A 174 4.97 15.96 -10.04
CA LEU A 174 4.02 15.64 -8.97
C LEU A 174 2.66 16.26 -9.29
N LYS A 175 1.63 15.44 -9.24
CA LYS A 175 0.20 15.81 -9.42
C LYS A 175 -0.58 15.43 -8.16
N PHE A 176 -1.65 16.21 -7.91
CA PHE A 176 -2.60 16.02 -6.80
C PHE A 176 -4.03 15.99 -7.34
#